data_ebda85cff3795dcfa945e617ccba75f7
#
_entry.id   ebda85cff3795dcfa945e617ccba75f7
#
_cell.length_a   1.000
_cell.length_b   1.000
_cell.length_c   1.000
_cell.angle_alpha   90.00
_cell.angle_beta   90.00
_cell.angle_gamma   90.00
#
_symmetry.space_group_name_H-M   'P 1'
#
loop_
_entity.id
_entity.type
_entity.pdbx_description
1 polymer ?
#
loop_
_entity_poly.entity_id
_entity_poly.type
_entity_poly.pdbx_seq_one_letter_code
_entity_poly.pdbx_strand_id
1 'polypeptide(L)'
;MSMNTVPERLAALRAAMKANGVDVYLIPVGDPHSSEYLPDHYTSLTYFSGFHGENSNFVVTMTESAVWADGRYFVQAEKEIAGTEIQLMRMGEPGVPTAEEYCGKVLPEGGTLGLCGLTANCALVNNLKKELEPKHGSIKTLFLEDELWVEGRPARPATPAWILPKEYAGFSPAEKLEQLRGKLKEQGCTAQLVGKLDNLAWLLNLRAMDIECTPYAMAYCYVTPNRAVLFIDQARVTPEAKAELEANGVTLADYDSILDGMAAETEPQTVLAESATVNYAVYQVLENNPALTVKDAADPLLAMKGVKNEVELAHLRESHLRDAVAMVRFQIELENRLAAGETLTELTVDEILHKYRSANDKFLVESFGTIAAYGGNAAMMHYHATPEDHAVLQRKGFLLVDSGATYMDGTTDITRTYPLGELTEDERLFYTWTLQCHIDIAKAVWLDYCDCHMLDTIAREPLWRHLINYRCGTGHSVSFVGNVHEGPHALNGRNTTLMRPGMIVTDEPGVYEAGEVGIRIENEIECYHKADNQYGTFLAFRPLTFVPIATSPIVSGVLDKEQVAWLNDYHRKVFEQLAPRLTEDERAWLAEKCAAIGC
;
A
#
# COMPACT_ATOMS: atom_id res chain seq x y z
N MET A 1 35.56 -10.31 -1.03
CA MET A 1 35.58 -10.16 0.45
C MET A 1 34.19 -9.76 0.86
N SER A 2 33.62 -10.46 1.82
CA SER A 2 32.30 -10.10 2.37
C SER A 2 32.38 -8.70 2.99
N MET A 3 31.51 -7.79 2.53
CA MET A 3 31.41 -6.43 3.06
C MET A 3 30.39 -6.46 4.19
N ASN A 4 30.82 -6.61 5.42
CA ASN A 4 29.94 -6.87 6.56
C ASN A 4 29.43 -5.59 7.26
N THR A 5 30.05 -4.44 7.01
CA THR A 5 29.71 -3.19 7.67
C THR A 5 29.35 -2.08 6.68
N VAL A 6 28.50 -1.14 7.10
CA VAL A 6 28.12 0.04 6.30
C VAL A 6 29.34 0.83 5.81
N PRO A 7 30.37 1.13 6.65
CA PRO A 7 31.56 1.83 6.18
C PRO A 7 32.32 1.07 5.05
N GLU A 8 32.40 -0.27 5.11
CA GLU A 8 33.04 -1.06 4.06
C GLU A 8 32.26 -0.98 2.74
N ARG A 9 30.92 -1.06 2.81
CA ARG A 9 30.02 -0.94 1.66
C ARG A 9 30.10 0.43 1.00
N LEU A 10 30.15 1.52 1.81
CA LEU A 10 30.33 2.88 1.31
C LEU A 10 31.69 3.10 0.68
N ALA A 11 32.76 2.55 1.25
CA ALA A 11 34.08 2.62 0.66
C ALA A 11 34.17 1.91 -0.70
N ALA A 12 33.54 0.74 -0.83
CA ALA A 12 33.43 0.00 -2.09
C ALA A 12 32.61 0.77 -3.13
N LEU A 13 31.46 1.34 -2.73
CA LEU A 13 30.61 2.16 -3.61
C LEU A 13 31.37 3.38 -4.14
N ARG A 14 32.06 4.13 -3.28
CA ARG A 14 32.95 5.25 -3.70
C ARG A 14 34.06 4.84 -4.64
N ALA A 15 34.67 3.66 -4.42
CA ALA A 15 35.68 3.14 -5.32
C ALA A 15 35.10 2.84 -6.72
N ALA A 16 33.91 2.25 -6.78
CA ALA A 16 33.20 1.98 -8.02
C ALA A 16 32.71 3.28 -8.70
N MET A 17 32.21 4.25 -7.95
CA MET A 17 31.86 5.59 -8.45
C MET A 17 33.06 6.23 -9.13
N LYS A 18 34.22 6.25 -8.46
CA LYS A 18 35.46 6.82 -9.01
C LYS A 18 35.89 6.10 -10.28
N ALA A 19 35.83 4.77 -10.30
CA ALA A 19 36.21 3.97 -11.49
C ALA A 19 35.31 4.25 -12.69
N ASN A 20 34.05 4.62 -12.43
CA ASN A 20 33.05 4.93 -13.46
C ASN A 20 32.93 6.43 -13.79
N GLY A 21 33.74 7.30 -13.17
CA GLY A 21 33.69 8.76 -13.37
C GLY A 21 32.40 9.39 -12.87
N VAL A 22 31.87 8.91 -11.72
CA VAL A 22 30.66 9.38 -11.07
C VAL A 22 31.02 10.14 -9.80
N ASP A 23 30.48 11.34 -9.65
CA ASP A 23 30.74 12.23 -8.52
C ASP A 23 29.72 12.08 -7.39
N VAL A 24 28.46 11.80 -7.76
CA VAL A 24 27.31 11.59 -6.85
C VAL A 24 26.57 10.33 -7.29
N TYR A 25 26.21 9.46 -6.35
CA TYR A 25 25.39 8.27 -6.62
C TYR A 25 24.11 8.30 -5.79
N LEU A 26 22.97 8.09 -6.44
CA LEU A 26 21.66 8.07 -5.79
C LEU A 26 21.07 6.66 -5.85
N ILE A 27 20.66 6.14 -4.69
CA ILE A 27 19.95 4.87 -4.52
C ILE A 27 18.56 5.19 -3.96
N PRO A 28 17.50 5.16 -4.76
CA PRO A 28 16.14 5.28 -4.26
C PRO A 28 15.69 3.97 -3.60
N VAL A 29 14.71 4.04 -2.71
CA VAL A 29 13.88 2.87 -2.42
C VAL A 29 13.04 2.59 -3.66
N GLY A 30 13.22 1.42 -4.26
CA GLY A 30 12.49 1.06 -5.48
C GLY A 30 12.95 -0.26 -6.08
N ASP A 31 12.05 -0.81 -6.88
CA ASP A 31 12.26 -1.96 -7.74
C ASP A 31 11.94 -1.60 -9.21
N PRO A 32 12.09 -2.52 -10.17
CA PRO A 32 11.77 -2.24 -11.57
C PRO A 32 10.31 -1.90 -11.88
N HIS A 33 9.41 -2.05 -10.92
CA HIS A 33 7.95 -1.95 -11.07
C HIS A 33 7.31 -0.84 -10.22
N SER A 34 8.12 -0.09 -9.47
CA SER A 34 7.64 0.91 -8.49
C SER A 34 6.67 0.29 -7.47
N SER A 35 7.01 -0.90 -6.97
CA SER A 35 6.25 -1.58 -5.93
C SER A 35 6.35 -0.83 -4.62
N GLU A 36 5.29 -0.87 -3.81
CA GLU A 36 5.27 -0.29 -2.46
C GLU A 36 6.11 -1.14 -1.49
N TYR A 37 5.87 -2.45 -1.48
CA TYR A 37 6.69 -3.42 -0.75
C TYR A 37 7.71 -4.02 -1.71
N LEU A 38 8.99 -3.95 -1.33
CA LEU A 38 10.07 -4.41 -2.18
C LEU A 38 10.40 -5.87 -1.91
N PRO A 39 10.63 -6.68 -2.96
CA PRO A 39 11.34 -7.94 -2.76
C PRO A 39 12.73 -7.69 -2.17
N ASP A 40 13.19 -8.55 -1.27
CA ASP A 40 14.49 -8.44 -0.59
C ASP A 40 15.68 -8.23 -1.56
N HIS A 41 15.56 -8.76 -2.77
CA HIS A 41 16.56 -8.56 -3.84
C HIS A 41 16.83 -7.08 -4.16
N TYR A 42 15.82 -6.21 -3.98
CA TYR A 42 15.87 -4.79 -4.35
C TYR A 42 16.05 -3.85 -3.15
N THR A 43 16.35 -4.36 -1.96
CA THR A 43 16.59 -3.56 -0.76
C THR A 43 17.99 -2.93 -0.72
N SER A 44 18.48 -2.43 -1.85
CA SER A 44 19.82 -1.87 -1.99
C SER A 44 20.08 -0.68 -1.07
N LEU A 45 19.07 0.19 -0.85
CA LEU A 45 19.19 1.30 0.09
C LEU A 45 19.55 0.78 1.48
N THR A 46 18.81 -0.22 1.98
CA THR A 46 19.06 -0.86 3.27
C THR A 46 20.45 -1.49 3.33
N TYR A 47 20.84 -2.21 2.28
CA TYR A 47 22.18 -2.81 2.24
C TYR A 47 23.30 -1.78 2.39
N PHE A 48 23.25 -0.66 1.66
CA PHE A 48 24.31 0.34 1.69
C PHE A 48 24.24 1.29 2.88
N SER A 49 23.04 1.61 3.39
CA SER A 49 22.87 2.57 4.49
C SER A 49 22.67 1.94 5.87
N GLY A 50 22.16 0.71 5.93
CA GLY A 50 21.69 0.09 7.18
C GLY A 50 20.31 0.57 7.63
N PHE A 51 19.66 1.46 6.87
CA PHE A 51 18.33 2.01 7.19
C PHE A 51 17.23 1.20 6.51
N HIS A 52 16.22 0.81 7.29
CA HIS A 52 15.03 0.09 6.84
C HIS A 52 13.84 1.06 6.80
N GLY A 53 13.58 1.71 5.69
CA GLY A 53 12.45 2.61 5.55
C GLY A 53 11.92 2.60 4.13
N GLU A 54 10.61 2.80 4.02
CA GLU A 54 9.91 3.03 2.76
C GLU A 54 10.06 4.49 2.33
N ASN A 55 9.74 4.81 1.09
CA ASN A 55 9.72 6.17 0.56
C ASN A 55 10.97 6.98 0.93
N SER A 56 12.14 6.43 0.66
CA SER A 56 13.43 6.99 1.06
C SER A 56 14.38 7.10 -0.12
N ASN A 57 15.38 7.98 0.00
CA ASN A 57 16.48 8.11 -0.95
C ASN A 57 17.79 8.12 -0.20
N PHE A 58 18.82 7.53 -0.77
CA PHE A 58 20.16 7.53 -0.24
C PHE A 58 21.13 8.15 -1.24
N VAL A 59 21.79 9.23 -0.86
CA VAL A 59 22.75 9.93 -1.72
C VAL A 59 24.15 9.78 -1.15
N VAL A 60 25.08 9.35 -1.99
CA VAL A 60 26.51 9.17 -1.68
C VAL A 60 27.34 10.06 -2.57
N THR A 61 28.20 10.89 -1.97
CA THR A 61 29.25 11.65 -2.63
C THR A 61 30.60 11.01 -2.33
N MET A 62 31.68 11.55 -2.87
CA MET A 62 33.02 11.06 -2.58
C MET A 62 33.47 11.24 -1.10
N THR A 63 32.76 12.12 -0.34
CA THR A 63 33.16 12.48 1.04
C THR A 63 32.03 12.41 2.05
N GLU A 64 30.78 12.45 1.62
CA GLU A 64 29.59 12.52 2.47
C GLU A 64 28.54 11.52 2.00
N SER A 65 27.62 11.18 2.90
CA SER A 65 26.42 10.39 2.57
C SER A 65 25.24 10.85 3.40
N ALA A 66 24.05 10.80 2.81
CA ALA A 66 22.83 11.23 3.48
C ALA A 66 21.63 10.36 3.07
N VAL A 67 20.75 10.05 4.03
CA VAL A 67 19.49 9.34 3.81
C VAL A 67 18.32 10.27 4.09
N TRP A 68 17.36 10.32 3.15
CA TRP A 68 16.09 11.00 3.31
C TRP A 68 15.08 10.01 3.85
N ALA A 69 14.45 10.36 4.97
CA ALA A 69 13.35 9.60 5.57
C ALA A 69 12.14 10.50 5.78
N ASP A 70 10.93 9.99 5.63
CA ASP A 70 9.72 10.72 5.95
C ASP A 70 9.36 10.65 7.45
N GLY A 71 8.37 11.43 7.87
CA GLY A 71 8.03 11.62 9.28
C GLY A 71 7.68 10.35 10.06
N ARG A 72 7.30 9.27 9.37
CA ARG A 72 6.99 7.97 9.98
C ARG A 72 8.24 7.28 10.53
N TYR A 73 9.41 7.55 9.93
CA TYR A 73 10.66 6.83 10.14
C TYR A 73 11.76 7.65 10.82
N PHE A 74 11.54 8.89 11.24
CA PHE A 74 12.61 9.74 11.82
C PHE A 74 13.33 9.07 13.01
N VAL A 75 12.57 8.52 13.96
CA VAL A 75 13.13 7.91 15.16
C VAL A 75 13.89 6.63 14.84
N GLN A 76 13.34 5.81 13.94
CA GLN A 76 13.96 4.58 13.48
C GLN A 76 15.27 4.87 12.72
N ALA A 77 15.25 5.81 11.78
CA ALA A 77 16.43 6.22 11.03
C ALA A 77 17.56 6.70 11.95
N GLU A 78 17.26 7.53 12.97
CA GLU A 78 18.25 7.97 13.96
C GLU A 78 18.92 6.82 14.70
N LYS A 79 18.16 5.79 15.06
CA LYS A 79 18.70 4.59 15.73
C LYS A 79 19.56 3.75 14.81
N GLU A 80 19.07 3.48 13.59
CA GLU A 80 19.69 2.53 12.66
C GLU A 80 20.97 3.06 12.02
N ILE A 81 21.06 4.36 11.72
CA ILE A 81 22.28 4.96 11.18
C ILE A 81 23.27 5.44 12.25
N ALA A 82 22.92 5.29 13.53
CA ALA A 82 23.75 5.73 14.64
C ALA A 82 25.15 5.10 14.57
N GLY A 83 26.20 5.93 14.74
CA GLY A 83 27.60 5.48 14.66
C GLY A 83 28.16 5.31 13.25
N THR A 84 27.37 5.60 12.21
CA THR A 84 27.83 5.73 10.83
C THR A 84 28.17 7.18 10.47
N GLU A 85 28.68 7.43 9.28
CA GLU A 85 28.89 8.78 8.74
C GLU A 85 27.61 9.38 8.10
N ILE A 86 26.53 8.61 8.01
CA ILE A 86 25.33 8.96 7.26
C ILE A 86 24.53 10.06 7.99
N GLN A 87 24.18 11.11 7.27
CA GLN A 87 23.35 12.20 7.77
C GLN A 87 21.87 11.88 7.54
N LEU A 88 21.03 12.10 8.56
CA LEU A 88 19.57 12.02 8.39
C LEU A 88 19.01 13.33 7.85
N MET A 89 18.36 13.27 6.70
CA MET A 89 17.57 14.34 6.11
C MET A 89 16.08 14.08 6.37
N ARG A 90 15.48 14.90 7.25
CA ARG A 90 14.07 14.77 7.63
C ARG A 90 13.17 15.38 6.58
N MET A 91 12.56 14.54 5.72
CA MET A 91 11.73 14.98 4.60
C MET A 91 10.56 15.86 5.09
N GLY A 92 10.37 17.00 4.40
CA GLY A 92 9.27 17.93 4.70
C GLY A 92 9.52 18.89 5.84
N GLU A 93 10.62 18.76 6.59
CA GLU A 93 10.97 19.72 7.63
C GLU A 93 11.54 21.02 7.03
N PRO A 94 11.27 22.20 7.65
CA PRO A 94 11.74 23.47 7.13
C PRO A 94 13.27 23.53 6.96
N GLY A 95 13.73 23.89 5.77
CA GLY A 95 15.15 24.03 5.45
C GLY A 95 15.85 22.74 5.04
N VAL A 96 15.16 21.61 5.03
CA VAL A 96 15.69 20.33 4.50
C VAL A 96 15.40 20.26 3.00
N PRO A 97 16.45 20.19 2.13
CA PRO A 97 16.25 20.05 0.70
C PRO A 97 15.72 18.67 0.33
N THR A 98 15.07 18.54 -0.82
CA THR A 98 14.81 17.21 -1.41
C THR A 98 16.11 16.52 -1.79
N ALA A 99 16.07 15.22 -2.04
CA ALA A 99 17.26 14.48 -2.50
C ALA A 99 17.77 15.01 -3.85
N GLU A 100 16.85 15.40 -4.73
CA GLU A 100 17.17 15.98 -6.05
C GLU A 100 17.86 17.35 -5.91
N GLU A 101 17.27 18.25 -5.10
CA GLU A 101 17.88 19.58 -4.80
C GLU A 101 19.27 19.43 -4.19
N TYR A 102 19.42 18.47 -3.26
CA TYR A 102 20.73 18.17 -2.66
C TYR A 102 21.72 17.67 -3.70
N CYS A 103 21.33 16.74 -4.57
CA CYS A 103 22.16 16.28 -5.67
C CYS A 103 22.62 17.46 -6.56
N GLY A 104 21.71 18.35 -6.94
CA GLY A 104 22.04 19.58 -7.67
C GLY A 104 23.02 20.47 -6.92
N LYS A 105 22.89 20.59 -5.61
CA LYS A 105 23.77 21.40 -4.76
C LYS A 105 25.19 20.83 -4.67
N VAL A 106 25.35 19.51 -4.45
CA VAL A 106 26.65 18.87 -4.17
C VAL A 106 27.40 18.44 -5.43
N LEU A 107 26.72 18.31 -6.58
CA LEU A 107 27.36 17.94 -7.83
C LEU A 107 28.38 19.04 -8.25
N PRO A 108 29.64 18.70 -8.62
CA PRO A 108 30.56 19.65 -9.18
C PRO A 108 30.12 20.14 -10.57
N GLU A 109 30.65 21.27 -11.02
CA GLU A 109 30.43 21.79 -12.38
C GLU A 109 30.82 20.76 -13.44
N GLY A 110 29.92 20.45 -14.37
CA GLY A 110 30.11 19.40 -15.37
C GLY A 110 30.17 17.98 -14.81
N GLY A 111 29.78 17.78 -13.54
CA GLY A 111 29.85 16.50 -12.86
C GLY A 111 28.84 15.47 -13.36
N THR A 112 29.02 14.23 -12.92
CA THR A 112 28.14 13.10 -13.29
C THR A 112 27.45 12.50 -12.07
N LEU A 113 26.12 12.40 -12.12
CA LEU A 113 25.30 11.66 -11.17
C LEU A 113 25.07 10.24 -11.72
N GLY A 114 25.36 9.23 -10.89
CA GLY A 114 25.07 7.82 -11.19
C GLY A 114 23.80 7.35 -10.47
N LEU A 115 23.04 6.44 -11.08
CA LEU A 115 21.92 5.72 -10.48
C LEU A 115 21.61 4.43 -11.24
N CYS A 116 20.87 3.51 -10.60
CA CYS A 116 20.33 2.33 -11.28
C CYS A 116 19.06 2.73 -12.05
N GLY A 117 19.07 2.61 -13.37
CA GLY A 117 17.93 2.96 -14.22
C GLY A 117 16.74 2.01 -14.08
N LEU A 118 16.93 0.81 -13.54
CA LEU A 118 15.83 -0.14 -13.30
C LEU A 118 15.07 0.16 -12.00
N THR A 119 15.71 0.74 -10.99
CA THR A 119 15.08 1.04 -9.70
C THR A 119 14.65 2.51 -9.55
N ALA A 120 15.13 3.38 -10.43
CA ALA A 120 14.70 4.78 -10.50
C ALA A 120 13.60 4.94 -11.55
N ASN A 121 12.47 5.54 -11.18
CA ASN A 121 11.42 5.89 -12.14
C ASN A 121 11.80 7.12 -12.98
N CYS A 122 11.10 7.30 -14.10
CA CYS A 122 11.40 8.39 -15.04
C CYS A 122 11.13 9.77 -14.43
N ALA A 123 10.12 9.92 -13.56
CA ALA A 123 9.81 11.20 -12.93
C ALA A 123 10.94 11.68 -12.01
N LEU A 124 11.51 10.79 -11.18
CA LEU A 124 12.69 11.08 -10.36
C LEU A 124 13.85 11.58 -11.24
N VAL A 125 14.15 10.85 -12.31
CA VAL A 125 15.25 11.22 -13.20
C VAL A 125 15.00 12.55 -13.91
N ASN A 126 13.76 12.84 -14.30
CA ASN A 126 13.40 14.12 -14.90
C ASN A 126 13.53 15.29 -13.90
N ASN A 127 13.22 15.09 -12.63
CA ASN A 127 13.47 16.08 -11.59
C ASN A 127 14.97 16.28 -11.37
N LEU A 128 15.75 15.19 -11.28
CA LEU A 128 17.22 15.29 -11.19
C LEU A 128 17.81 16.06 -12.37
N LYS A 129 17.40 15.81 -13.62
CA LYS A 129 17.85 16.56 -14.79
C LYS A 129 17.67 18.06 -14.62
N LYS A 130 16.52 18.52 -14.10
CA LYS A 130 16.24 19.94 -13.85
C LYS A 130 17.21 20.53 -12.80
N GLU A 131 17.47 19.80 -11.71
CA GLU A 131 18.36 20.26 -10.64
C GLU A 131 19.84 20.26 -11.06
N LEU A 132 20.24 19.39 -11.99
CA LEU A 132 21.61 19.30 -12.48
C LEU A 132 21.92 20.27 -13.64
N GLU A 133 20.89 20.76 -14.38
CA GLU A 133 21.06 21.64 -15.53
C GLU A 133 21.88 22.91 -15.24
N PRO A 134 21.68 23.63 -14.09
CA PRO A 134 22.45 24.83 -13.77
C PRO A 134 23.96 24.60 -13.65
N LYS A 135 24.38 23.37 -13.41
CA LYS A 135 25.80 22.97 -13.32
C LYS A 135 26.30 22.18 -14.53
N HIS A 136 25.55 22.16 -15.62
CA HIS A 136 25.86 21.34 -16.80
C HIS A 136 26.11 19.87 -16.45
N GLY A 137 25.42 19.37 -15.41
CA GLY A 137 25.55 18.00 -14.90
C GLY A 137 24.95 16.97 -15.86
N SER A 138 25.47 15.75 -15.79
CA SER A 138 24.98 14.62 -16.57
C SER A 138 24.51 13.48 -15.68
N ILE A 139 23.64 12.61 -16.21
CA ILE A 139 23.18 11.39 -15.54
C ILE A 139 23.72 10.18 -16.28
N LYS A 140 24.27 9.24 -15.53
CA LYS A 140 24.78 7.96 -16.02
C LYS A 140 24.05 6.81 -15.34
N THR A 141 23.39 5.96 -16.13
CA THR A 141 22.79 4.71 -15.61
C THR A 141 23.87 3.66 -15.42
N LEU A 142 23.91 3.07 -14.23
CA LEU A 142 24.86 2.05 -13.81
C LEU A 142 24.16 1.02 -12.93
N PHE A 143 24.71 -0.18 -12.82
CA PHE A 143 24.20 -1.26 -11.99
C PHE A 143 25.18 -1.56 -10.85
N LEU A 144 25.67 -0.52 -10.15
CA LEU A 144 26.69 -0.68 -9.11
C LEU A 144 26.19 -1.51 -7.93
N GLU A 145 24.90 -1.47 -7.64
CA GLU A 145 24.27 -2.31 -6.62
C GLU A 145 24.43 -3.79 -6.94
N ASP A 146 24.24 -4.17 -8.21
CA ASP A 146 24.35 -5.56 -8.66
C ASP A 146 25.81 -6.04 -8.69
N GLU A 147 26.74 -5.13 -9.00
CA GLU A 147 28.17 -5.42 -9.03
C GLU A 147 28.76 -5.58 -7.62
N LEU A 148 28.27 -4.81 -6.65
CA LEU A 148 28.84 -4.73 -5.31
C LEU A 148 28.14 -5.64 -4.29
N TRP A 149 26.83 -5.79 -4.41
CA TRP A 149 26.05 -6.65 -3.50
C TRP A 149 25.82 -8.03 -4.14
N VAL A 150 26.87 -8.83 -4.23
CA VAL A 150 26.79 -10.19 -4.80
C VAL A 150 26.67 -11.24 -3.70
N GLU A 151 27.53 -11.14 -2.66
CA GLU A 151 27.53 -12.11 -1.56
C GLU A 151 26.38 -11.81 -0.59
N GLY A 152 25.53 -12.82 -0.35
CA GLY A 152 24.40 -12.72 0.56
C GLY A 152 23.20 -11.93 0.00
N ARG A 153 23.23 -11.51 -1.28
CA ARG A 153 22.06 -10.89 -1.90
C ARG A 153 20.97 -11.94 -2.10
N PRO A 154 19.74 -11.69 -1.63
CA PRO A 154 18.62 -12.56 -1.93
C PRO A 154 18.40 -12.74 -3.43
N ALA A 155 17.98 -13.92 -3.86
CA ALA A 155 17.62 -14.14 -5.26
C ALA A 155 16.38 -13.32 -5.63
N ARG A 156 16.22 -12.99 -6.93
CA ARG A 156 14.94 -12.45 -7.41
C ARG A 156 13.83 -13.48 -7.13
N PRO A 157 12.63 -13.03 -6.72
CA PRO A 157 11.51 -13.93 -6.50
C PRO A 157 11.17 -14.74 -7.77
N ALA A 158 10.82 -16.00 -7.57
CA ALA A 158 10.47 -16.92 -8.66
C ALA A 158 9.33 -17.86 -8.21
N THR A 159 8.33 -17.33 -7.51
CA THR A 159 7.18 -18.12 -7.07
C THR A 159 6.29 -18.52 -8.26
N PRO A 160 5.58 -19.66 -8.18
CA PRO A 160 4.70 -20.08 -9.27
C PRO A 160 3.66 -19.01 -9.61
N ALA A 161 3.56 -18.67 -10.91
CA ALA A 161 2.58 -17.73 -11.40
C ALA A 161 1.33 -18.46 -11.90
N TRP A 162 0.15 -18.00 -11.46
CA TRP A 162 -1.16 -18.59 -11.74
C TRP A 162 -2.19 -17.54 -12.15
N ILE A 163 -3.33 -17.96 -12.70
CA ILE A 163 -4.40 -17.06 -13.13
C ILE A 163 -5.56 -17.14 -12.14
N LEU A 164 -5.99 -15.98 -11.64
CA LEU A 164 -7.24 -15.84 -10.90
C LEU A 164 -8.42 -16.15 -11.84
N PRO A 165 -9.25 -17.16 -11.53
CA PRO A 165 -10.34 -17.56 -12.42
C PRO A 165 -11.34 -16.43 -12.69
N LYS A 166 -11.92 -16.42 -13.90
CA LYS A 166 -12.92 -15.42 -14.31
C LYS A 166 -14.12 -15.36 -13.36
N GLU A 167 -14.47 -16.47 -12.73
CA GLU A 167 -15.56 -16.54 -11.74
C GLU A 167 -15.32 -15.62 -10.52
N TYR A 168 -14.06 -15.31 -10.19
CA TYR A 168 -13.67 -14.33 -9.19
C TYR A 168 -13.45 -12.93 -9.79
N ALA A 169 -12.76 -12.87 -10.91
CA ALA A 169 -12.35 -11.60 -11.53
C ALA A 169 -13.45 -10.88 -12.34
N GLY A 170 -14.55 -11.57 -12.65
CA GLY A 170 -15.67 -11.05 -13.45
C GLY A 170 -15.38 -11.00 -14.96
N PHE A 171 -14.17 -10.63 -15.36
CA PHE A 171 -13.74 -10.53 -16.75
C PHE A 171 -12.50 -11.39 -17.02
N SER A 172 -12.42 -11.95 -18.24
CA SER A 172 -11.22 -12.63 -18.72
C SER A 172 -10.13 -11.64 -19.11
N PRO A 173 -8.85 -12.06 -19.22
CA PRO A 173 -7.78 -11.20 -19.72
C PRO A 173 -8.09 -10.61 -21.11
N ALA A 174 -8.69 -11.37 -22.02
CA ALA A 174 -9.07 -10.87 -23.35
C ALA A 174 -10.09 -9.74 -23.29
N GLU A 175 -11.11 -9.86 -22.43
CA GLU A 175 -12.12 -8.81 -22.23
C GLU A 175 -11.50 -7.53 -21.64
N LYS A 176 -10.58 -7.66 -20.67
CA LYS A 176 -9.87 -6.51 -20.05
C LYS A 176 -8.90 -5.88 -21.04
N LEU A 177 -8.18 -6.65 -21.85
CA LEU A 177 -7.32 -6.14 -22.91
C LEU A 177 -8.11 -5.33 -23.96
N GLU A 178 -9.30 -5.77 -24.33
CA GLU A 178 -10.15 -5.02 -25.26
C GLU A 178 -10.65 -3.71 -24.65
N GLN A 179 -11.05 -3.72 -23.38
CA GLN A 179 -11.41 -2.51 -22.66
C GLN A 179 -10.24 -1.52 -22.60
N LEU A 180 -9.01 -2.02 -22.29
CA LEU A 180 -7.81 -1.19 -22.29
C LEU A 180 -7.54 -0.57 -23.65
N ARG A 181 -7.61 -1.33 -24.75
CA ARG A 181 -7.45 -0.81 -26.11
C ARG A 181 -8.44 0.31 -26.44
N GLY A 182 -9.67 0.20 -25.94
CA GLY A 182 -10.67 1.25 -26.03
C GLY A 182 -10.21 2.53 -25.33
N LYS A 183 -9.70 2.42 -24.08
CA LYS A 183 -9.19 3.54 -23.30
C LYS A 183 -7.95 4.20 -23.91
N LEU A 184 -7.03 3.40 -24.42
CA LEU A 184 -5.85 3.91 -25.13
C LEU A 184 -6.24 4.75 -26.34
N LYS A 185 -7.21 4.28 -27.12
CA LYS A 185 -7.74 5.02 -28.27
C LYS A 185 -8.37 6.37 -27.85
N GLU A 186 -9.14 6.40 -26.75
CA GLU A 186 -9.70 7.64 -26.19
C GLU A 186 -8.60 8.64 -25.82
N GLN A 187 -7.46 8.16 -25.34
CA GLN A 187 -6.29 8.97 -25.00
C GLN A 187 -5.37 9.26 -26.20
N GLY A 188 -5.69 8.80 -27.42
CA GLY A 188 -4.85 8.98 -28.60
C GLY A 188 -3.57 8.16 -28.58
N CYS A 189 -3.55 7.06 -27.82
CA CYS A 189 -2.48 6.06 -27.81
C CYS A 189 -2.87 4.82 -28.59
N THR A 190 -1.87 4.11 -29.13
CA THR A 190 -2.08 2.81 -29.80
C THR A 190 -1.50 1.65 -29.01
N ALA A 191 -0.57 1.92 -28.11
CA ALA A 191 0.07 0.90 -27.28
C ALA A 191 0.25 1.39 -25.84
N GLN A 192 0.48 0.44 -24.93
CA GLN A 192 0.87 0.73 -23.56
C GLN A 192 1.92 -0.27 -23.10
N LEU A 193 2.92 0.24 -22.38
CA LEU A 193 3.79 -0.59 -21.55
C LEU A 193 3.25 -0.58 -20.12
N VAL A 194 2.76 -1.71 -19.67
CA VAL A 194 2.27 -1.94 -18.29
C VAL A 194 3.45 -2.45 -17.48
N GLY A 195 4.01 -1.59 -16.63
CA GLY A 195 5.12 -1.93 -15.73
C GLY A 195 4.68 -2.13 -14.29
N LYS A 196 3.60 -1.47 -13.85
CA LYS A 196 3.09 -1.56 -12.49
C LYS A 196 2.41 -2.90 -12.24
N LEU A 197 2.85 -3.61 -11.16
CA LEU A 197 2.44 -5.01 -10.92
C LEU A 197 0.95 -5.16 -10.60
N ASP A 198 0.36 -4.22 -9.88
CA ASP A 198 -1.07 -4.20 -9.55
C ASP A 198 -1.94 -4.05 -10.80
N ASN A 199 -1.54 -3.16 -11.73
CA ASN A 199 -2.21 -2.96 -13.01
C ASN A 199 -2.12 -4.20 -13.89
N LEU A 200 -0.94 -4.83 -13.93
CA LEU A 200 -0.69 -6.06 -14.68
C LEU A 200 -1.49 -7.23 -14.10
N ALA A 201 -1.48 -7.39 -12.77
CA ALA A 201 -2.19 -8.44 -12.06
C ALA A 201 -3.70 -8.35 -12.31
N TRP A 202 -4.27 -7.15 -12.32
CA TRP A 202 -5.68 -6.94 -12.66
C TRP A 202 -5.94 -7.20 -14.15
N LEU A 203 -5.11 -6.66 -15.06
CA LEU A 203 -5.31 -6.77 -16.51
C LEU A 203 -5.32 -8.21 -17.00
N LEU A 204 -4.37 -9.01 -16.52
CA LEU A 204 -4.18 -10.39 -16.96
C LEU A 204 -4.73 -11.44 -15.99
N ASN A 205 -5.36 -11.04 -14.90
CA ASN A 205 -5.73 -11.91 -13.79
C ASN A 205 -4.54 -12.73 -13.23
N LEU A 206 -3.31 -12.28 -13.46
CA LEU A 206 -2.08 -12.98 -13.10
C LEU A 206 -1.73 -12.76 -11.63
N ARG A 207 -1.37 -13.82 -10.94
CA ARG A 207 -0.95 -13.78 -9.53
C ARG A 207 0.31 -14.63 -9.32
N ALA A 208 1.13 -14.21 -8.37
CA ALA A 208 2.24 -14.96 -7.78
C ALA A 208 2.59 -14.33 -6.43
N MET A 209 3.38 -15.00 -5.61
CA MET A 209 3.75 -14.48 -4.28
C MET A 209 5.18 -13.91 -4.32
N ASP A 210 5.46 -12.99 -5.25
CA ASP A 210 6.78 -12.39 -5.42
C ASP A 210 7.03 -11.19 -4.50
N ILE A 211 5.95 -10.54 -4.10
CA ILE A 211 5.97 -9.39 -3.20
C ILE A 211 5.41 -9.84 -1.85
N GLU A 212 6.03 -9.43 -0.77
CA GLU A 212 5.56 -9.71 0.57
C GLU A 212 4.12 -9.20 0.74
N CYS A 213 3.28 -9.97 1.41
CA CYS A 213 1.88 -9.67 1.67
C CYS A 213 1.01 -9.40 0.43
N THR A 214 1.56 -9.54 -0.79
CA THR A 214 0.87 -9.10 -2.01
C THR A 214 1.01 -10.15 -3.12
N PRO A 215 -0.10 -10.71 -3.65
CA PRO A 215 -0.04 -11.78 -4.64
C PRO A 215 0.25 -11.27 -6.05
N TYR A 216 1.36 -10.59 -6.27
CA TYR A 216 1.77 -10.07 -7.58
C TYR A 216 2.96 -10.82 -8.17
N ALA A 217 2.95 -10.95 -9.49
CA ALA A 217 4.02 -11.54 -10.28
C ALA A 217 4.93 -10.44 -10.86
N MET A 218 6.23 -10.52 -10.65
CA MET A 218 7.18 -9.65 -11.33
C MET A 218 7.15 -9.91 -12.84
N ALA A 219 6.62 -8.96 -13.60
CA ALA A 219 6.46 -9.04 -15.04
C ALA A 219 6.18 -7.67 -15.67
N TYR A 220 6.40 -7.55 -16.99
CA TYR A 220 5.92 -6.44 -17.81
C TYR A 220 4.93 -6.94 -18.83
N CYS A 221 4.00 -6.08 -19.27
CA CYS A 221 3.14 -6.41 -20.40
C CYS A 221 3.14 -5.27 -21.42
N TYR A 222 3.48 -5.60 -22.68
CA TYR A 222 3.37 -4.66 -23.77
C TYR A 222 2.11 -4.98 -24.59
N VAL A 223 1.19 -4.03 -24.61
CA VAL A 223 -0.12 -4.16 -25.28
C VAL A 223 -0.16 -3.26 -26.48
N THR A 224 -0.52 -3.83 -27.66
CA THR A 224 -0.78 -3.09 -28.89
C THR A 224 -2.19 -3.42 -29.41
N PRO A 225 -2.69 -2.83 -30.52
CA PRO A 225 -4.00 -3.14 -31.06
C PRO A 225 -4.22 -4.64 -31.35
N ASN A 226 -3.16 -5.34 -31.73
CA ASN A 226 -3.26 -6.71 -32.27
C ASN A 226 -2.56 -7.78 -31.42
N ARG A 227 -1.79 -7.38 -30.40
CA ARG A 227 -1.04 -8.32 -29.56
C ARG A 227 -0.92 -7.86 -28.10
N ALA A 228 -0.64 -8.80 -27.23
CA ALA A 228 -0.18 -8.56 -25.88
C ALA A 228 1.00 -9.50 -25.61
N VAL A 229 2.12 -8.96 -25.13
CA VAL A 229 3.33 -9.72 -24.82
C VAL A 229 3.63 -9.57 -23.34
N LEU A 230 3.61 -10.68 -22.62
CA LEU A 230 3.95 -10.76 -21.20
C LEU A 230 5.43 -11.15 -21.06
N PHE A 231 6.25 -10.25 -20.52
CA PHE A 231 7.65 -10.49 -20.18
C PHE A 231 7.72 -11.00 -18.74
N ILE A 232 7.96 -12.30 -18.58
CA ILE A 232 7.98 -12.99 -17.29
C ILE A 232 9.00 -14.13 -17.34
N ASP A 233 9.57 -14.53 -16.20
CA ASP A 233 10.31 -15.80 -16.15
C ASP A 233 9.35 -16.95 -16.44
N GLN A 234 9.45 -17.49 -17.66
CA GLN A 234 8.53 -18.49 -18.17
C GLN A 234 8.58 -19.81 -17.42
N ALA A 235 9.70 -20.10 -16.73
CA ALA A 235 9.86 -21.36 -15.99
C ALA A 235 8.92 -21.47 -14.80
N ARG A 236 8.44 -20.33 -14.28
CA ARG A 236 7.54 -20.25 -13.11
C ARG A 236 6.04 -20.13 -13.46
N VAL A 237 5.72 -19.93 -14.74
CA VAL A 237 4.32 -19.88 -15.19
C VAL A 237 3.76 -21.29 -15.22
N THR A 238 2.69 -21.55 -14.45
CA THR A 238 2.10 -22.89 -14.42
C THR A 238 1.55 -23.26 -15.82
N PRO A 239 1.52 -24.56 -16.17
CA PRO A 239 0.98 -24.98 -17.47
C PRO A 239 -0.44 -24.49 -17.74
N GLU A 240 -1.28 -24.46 -16.70
CA GLU A 240 -2.66 -23.99 -16.74
C GLU A 240 -2.69 -22.47 -17.00
N ALA A 241 -1.86 -21.69 -16.29
CA ALA A 241 -1.76 -20.25 -16.49
C ALA A 241 -1.25 -19.91 -17.89
N LYS A 242 -0.26 -20.65 -18.39
CA LYS A 242 0.24 -20.48 -19.77
C LYS A 242 -0.85 -20.74 -20.80
N ALA A 243 -1.57 -21.84 -20.68
CA ALA A 243 -2.66 -22.19 -21.60
C ALA A 243 -3.78 -21.13 -21.57
N GLU A 244 -4.13 -20.62 -20.38
CA GLU A 244 -5.15 -19.58 -20.22
C GLU A 244 -4.70 -18.25 -20.85
N LEU A 245 -3.45 -17.82 -20.62
CA LEU A 245 -2.89 -16.61 -21.23
C LEU A 245 -2.87 -16.70 -22.76
N GLU A 246 -2.38 -17.82 -23.32
CA GLU A 246 -2.34 -18.05 -24.76
C GLU A 246 -3.76 -18.08 -25.38
N ALA A 247 -4.73 -18.71 -24.70
CA ALA A 247 -6.14 -18.72 -25.13
C ALA A 247 -6.77 -17.31 -25.14
N ASN A 248 -6.26 -16.39 -24.28
CA ASN A 248 -6.68 -14.98 -24.21
C ASN A 248 -5.82 -14.05 -25.10
N GLY A 249 -4.98 -14.60 -25.98
CA GLY A 249 -4.19 -13.83 -26.96
C GLY A 249 -2.95 -13.17 -26.40
N VAL A 250 -2.44 -13.66 -25.25
CA VAL A 250 -1.20 -13.19 -24.63
C VAL A 250 -0.06 -14.14 -24.98
N THR A 251 1.03 -13.62 -25.53
CA THR A 251 2.26 -14.37 -25.78
C THR A 251 3.27 -14.11 -24.68
N LEU A 252 4.13 -15.10 -24.36
CA LEU A 252 5.12 -14.98 -23.30
C LEU A 252 6.51 -14.73 -23.89
N ALA A 253 7.28 -13.85 -23.23
CA ALA A 253 8.70 -13.60 -23.48
C ALA A 253 9.47 -13.63 -22.15
N ASP A 254 10.79 -13.77 -22.18
CA ASP A 254 11.59 -13.76 -20.97
C ASP A 254 11.62 -12.39 -20.31
N TYR A 255 11.55 -12.37 -18.98
CA TYR A 255 11.53 -11.14 -18.18
C TYR A 255 12.70 -10.20 -18.53
N ASP A 256 13.92 -10.74 -18.61
CA ASP A 256 15.13 -9.97 -18.87
C ASP A 256 15.23 -9.46 -20.32
N SER A 257 14.36 -9.93 -21.22
CA SER A 257 14.31 -9.47 -22.62
C SER A 257 13.50 -8.19 -22.84
N ILE A 258 12.98 -7.55 -21.80
CA ILE A 258 12.13 -6.36 -21.95
C ILE A 258 12.82 -5.21 -22.70
N LEU A 259 14.06 -4.89 -22.37
CA LEU A 259 14.83 -3.82 -23.03
C LEU A 259 15.06 -4.13 -24.50
N ASP A 260 15.50 -5.34 -24.80
CA ASP A 260 15.76 -5.82 -26.17
C ASP A 260 14.45 -5.89 -26.96
N GLY A 261 13.37 -6.36 -26.35
CA GLY A 261 12.06 -6.44 -26.97
C GLY A 261 11.50 -5.07 -27.37
N MET A 262 11.66 -4.07 -26.49
CA MET A 262 11.26 -2.69 -26.79
C MET A 262 12.19 -2.03 -27.82
N ALA A 263 13.48 -2.30 -27.78
CA ALA A 263 14.43 -1.84 -28.79
C ALA A 263 14.18 -2.42 -30.18
N ALA A 264 13.72 -3.68 -30.25
CA ALA A 264 13.44 -4.40 -31.48
C ALA A 264 12.05 -4.10 -32.09
N GLU A 265 11.21 -3.28 -31.42
CA GLU A 265 9.90 -2.91 -31.96
C GLU A 265 10.05 -2.08 -33.23
N THR A 266 9.37 -2.49 -34.29
CA THR A 266 9.44 -1.86 -35.62
C THR A 266 8.12 -1.29 -36.11
N GLU A 267 7.00 -1.70 -35.47
CA GLU A 267 5.69 -1.15 -35.81
C GLU A 267 5.52 0.25 -35.21
N PRO A 268 5.12 1.27 -35.99
CA PRO A 268 4.88 2.60 -35.45
C PRO A 268 3.77 2.60 -34.40
N GLN A 269 4.10 3.01 -33.16
CA GLN A 269 3.15 3.07 -32.05
C GLN A 269 3.27 4.40 -31.29
N THR A 270 2.14 4.92 -30.81
CA THR A 270 2.11 5.90 -29.72
C THR A 270 1.92 5.13 -28.41
N VAL A 271 3.01 5.03 -27.64
CA VAL A 271 3.06 4.21 -26.41
C VAL A 271 2.75 5.07 -25.20
N LEU A 272 1.70 4.70 -24.46
CA LEU A 272 1.48 5.28 -23.13
C LEU A 272 2.50 4.64 -22.16
N ALA A 273 3.27 5.51 -21.49
CA ALA A 273 4.19 5.13 -20.44
C ALA A 273 4.20 6.24 -19.37
N GLU A 274 3.61 5.96 -18.21
CA GLU A 274 3.52 6.92 -17.12
C GLU A 274 4.87 7.10 -16.43
N SER A 275 5.44 8.29 -16.49
CA SER A 275 6.79 8.58 -15.98
C SER A 275 6.95 8.35 -14.48
N ALA A 276 5.87 8.40 -13.71
CA ALA A 276 5.86 8.16 -12.26
C ALA A 276 6.04 6.67 -11.90
N THR A 277 5.73 5.75 -12.80
CA THR A 277 5.70 4.31 -12.50
C THR A 277 6.62 3.48 -13.38
N VAL A 278 6.96 3.94 -14.58
CA VAL A 278 7.89 3.24 -15.49
C VAL A 278 9.33 3.56 -15.10
N ASN A 279 10.16 2.52 -14.96
CA ASN A 279 11.58 2.70 -14.66
C ASN A 279 12.32 3.37 -15.84
N TYR A 280 13.38 4.09 -15.50
CA TYR A 280 14.08 4.94 -16.45
C TYR A 280 14.80 4.16 -17.55
N ALA A 281 15.33 2.96 -17.26
CA ALA A 281 16.00 2.13 -18.26
C ALA A 281 15.06 1.74 -19.40
N VAL A 282 13.86 1.28 -19.07
CA VAL A 282 12.84 0.93 -20.06
C VAL A 282 12.35 2.18 -20.79
N TYR A 283 12.09 3.27 -20.07
CA TYR A 283 11.63 4.54 -20.67
C TYR A 283 12.63 5.08 -21.68
N GLN A 284 13.94 5.04 -21.39
CA GLN A 284 14.98 5.43 -22.35
C GLN A 284 14.96 4.60 -23.63
N VAL A 285 14.73 3.29 -23.53
CA VAL A 285 14.64 2.43 -24.72
C VAL A 285 13.43 2.81 -25.57
N LEU A 286 12.29 3.10 -24.95
CA LEU A 286 11.11 3.56 -25.68
C LEU A 286 11.36 4.91 -26.38
N GLU A 287 11.97 5.88 -25.71
CA GLU A 287 12.28 7.18 -26.30
C GLU A 287 13.29 7.11 -27.46
N ASN A 288 14.27 6.21 -27.36
CA ASN A 288 15.32 6.06 -28.36
C ASN A 288 14.90 5.20 -29.57
N ASN A 289 13.77 4.50 -29.51
CA ASN A 289 13.27 3.71 -30.61
C ASN A 289 12.52 4.58 -31.63
N PRO A 290 13.00 4.71 -32.89
CA PRO A 290 12.41 5.60 -33.89
C PRO A 290 11.00 5.19 -34.35
N ALA A 291 10.58 3.94 -34.08
CA ALA A 291 9.23 3.48 -34.37
C ALA A 291 8.21 3.89 -33.28
N LEU A 292 8.69 4.32 -32.11
CA LEU A 292 7.85 4.62 -30.95
C LEU A 292 7.77 6.12 -30.69
N THR A 293 6.57 6.58 -30.35
CA THR A 293 6.34 7.91 -29.78
C THR A 293 5.81 7.74 -28.37
N VAL A 294 6.60 8.13 -27.38
CA VAL A 294 6.18 8.01 -25.98
C VAL A 294 5.20 9.11 -25.62
N LYS A 295 4.11 8.77 -24.98
CA LYS A 295 3.15 9.68 -24.37
C LYS A 295 3.13 9.47 -22.86
N ASP A 296 3.63 10.45 -22.12
CA ASP A 296 3.52 10.49 -20.66
C ASP A 296 2.11 10.92 -20.27
N ALA A 297 1.35 10.00 -19.72
CA ALA A 297 -0.03 10.23 -19.27
C ALA A 297 -0.41 9.22 -18.20
N ALA A 298 -1.45 9.54 -17.42
CA ALA A 298 -1.98 8.66 -16.38
C ALA A 298 -2.43 7.31 -16.96
N ASP A 299 -2.04 6.23 -16.30
CA ASP A 299 -2.41 4.86 -16.67
C ASP A 299 -3.92 4.64 -16.51
N PRO A 300 -4.66 4.33 -17.59
CA PRO A 300 -6.10 4.10 -17.51
C PRO A 300 -6.47 2.88 -16.67
N LEU A 301 -5.57 1.91 -16.50
CA LEU A 301 -5.79 0.72 -15.68
C LEU A 301 -6.06 1.07 -14.22
N LEU A 302 -5.44 2.13 -13.72
CA LEU A 302 -5.66 2.58 -12.35
C LEU A 302 -7.14 2.95 -12.09
N ALA A 303 -7.75 3.69 -13.01
CA ALA A 303 -9.16 4.03 -12.92
C ALA A 303 -10.08 2.83 -13.19
N MET A 304 -9.68 1.93 -14.12
CA MET A 304 -10.48 0.75 -14.49
C MET A 304 -10.60 -0.23 -13.33
N LYS A 305 -9.50 -0.54 -12.62
CA LYS A 305 -9.52 -1.47 -11.48
C LYS A 305 -10.06 -0.84 -10.20
N GLY A 306 -9.96 0.49 -10.07
CA GLY A 306 -10.47 1.24 -8.91
C GLY A 306 -11.98 1.12 -8.75
N VAL A 307 -12.74 0.92 -9.84
CA VAL A 307 -14.18 0.64 -9.82
C VAL A 307 -14.38 -0.87 -9.92
N LYS A 308 -14.71 -1.51 -8.81
CA LYS A 308 -14.93 -2.97 -8.76
C LYS A 308 -16.20 -3.33 -9.54
N ASN A 309 -16.13 -4.41 -10.32
CA ASN A 309 -17.30 -4.95 -11.00
C ASN A 309 -18.21 -5.71 -10.01
N GLU A 310 -19.44 -6.04 -10.42
CA GLU A 310 -20.43 -6.69 -9.54
C GLU A 310 -19.99 -8.07 -9.02
N VAL A 311 -19.15 -8.79 -9.79
CA VAL A 311 -18.60 -10.09 -9.36
C VAL A 311 -17.55 -9.87 -8.27
N GLU A 312 -16.61 -8.96 -8.49
CA GLU A 312 -15.60 -8.57 -7.49
C GLU A 312 -16.27 -8.06 -6.20
N LEU A 313 -17.30 -7.19 -6.29
CA LEU A 313 -18.05 -6.69 -5.14
C LEU A 313 -18.78 -7.81 -4.37
N ALA A 314 -19.38 -8.77 -5.07
CA ALA A 314 -20.04 -9.90 -4.42
C ALA A 314 -19.03 -10.75 -3.63
N HIS A 315 -17.86 -10.99 -4.19
CA HIS A 315 -16.78 -11.72 -3.55
C HIS A 315 -16.16 -10.94 -2.37
N LEU A 316 -15.92 -9.65 -2.52
CA LEU A 316 -15.43 -8.79 -1.42
C LEU A 316 -16.38 -8.81 -0.22
N ARG A 317 -17.68 -8.66 -0.44
CA ARG A 317 -18.67 -8.73 0.66
C ARG A 317 -18.62 -10.06 1.40
N GLU A 318 -18.41 -11.17 0.69
CA GLU A 318 -18.31 -12.51 1.30
C GLU A 318 -16.95 -12.72 1.99
N SER A 319 -15.84 -12.24 1.43
CA SER A 319 -14.52 -12.35 2.06
C SER A 319 -14.46 -11.57 3.38
N HIS A 320 -15.05 -10.35 3.43
CA HIS A 320 -15.14 -9.56 4.65
C HIS A 320 -15.97 -10.24 5.75
N LEU A 321 -17.03 -10.95 5.39
CA LEU A 321 -17.82 -11.71 6.38
C LEU A 321 -17.04 -12.90 6.94
N ARG A 322 -16.20 -13.55 6.14
CA ARG A 322 -15.31 -14.63 6.62
C ARG A 322 -14.19 -14.09 7.50
N ASP A 323 -13.56 -12.98 7.08
CA ASP A 323 -12.54 -12.31 7.88
C ASP A 323 -13.12 -11.82 9.22
N ALA A 324 -14.33 -11.27 9.22
CA ALA A 324 -15.04 -10.86 10.42
C ALA A 324 -15.27 -12.01 11.41
N VAL A 325 -15.51 -13.24 10.93
CA VAL A 325 -15.58 -14.44 11.78
C VAL A 325 -14.22 -14.73 12.42
N ALA A 326 -13.12 -14.60 11.67
CA ALA A 326 -11.77 -14.76 12.22
C ALA A 326 -11.48 -13.70 13.29
N MET A 327 -11.87 -12.45 13.06
CA MET A 327 -11.73 -11.34 14.02
C MET A 327 -12.55 -11.58 15.31
N VAL A 328 -13.76 -12.09 15.20
CA VAL A 328 -14.59 -12.46 16.37
C VAL A 328 -13.90 -13.54 17.19
N ARG A 329 -13.42 -14.59 16.56
CA ARG A 329 -12.71 -15.70 17.23
C ARG A 329 -11.40 -15.24 17.85
N PHE A 330 -10.65 -14.41 17.17
CA PHE A 330 -9.46 -13.76 17.69
C PHE A 330 -9.77 -12.99 18.97
N GLN A 331 -10.79 -12.12 18.96
CA GLN A 331 -11.13 -11.31 20.13
C GLN A 331 -11.60 -12.18 21.30
N ILE A 332 -12.39 -13.21 21.06
CA ILE A 332 -12.81 -14.17 22.08
C ILE A 332 -11.59 -14.86 22.73
N GLU A 333 -10.63 -15.33 21.93
CA GLU A 333 -9.42 -15.98 22.47
C GLU A 333 -8.57 -15.00 23.25
N LEU A 334 -8.35 -13.79 22.73
CA LEU A 334 -7.59 -12.72 23.39
C LEU A 334 -8.18 -12.39 24.76
N GLU A 335 -9.49 -12.14 24.82
CA GLU A 335 -10.21 -11.83 26.07
C GLU A 335 -10.12 -12.99 27.09
N ASN A 336 -10.32 -14.23 26.64
CA ASN A 336 -10.27 -15.41 27.49
C ASN A 336 -8.86 -15.65 28.08
N ARG A 337 -7.81 -15.51 27.28
CA ARG A 337 -6.42 -15.70 27.74
C ARG A 337 -6.01 -14.58 28.70
N LEU A 338 -6.37 -13.34 28.43
CA LEU A 338 -6.17 -12.22 29.37
C LEU A 338 -6.96 -12.42 30.67
N ALA A 339 -8.21 -12.91 30.61
CA ALA A 339 -9.02 -13.21 31.79
C ALA A 339 -8.42 -14.34 32.63
N ALA A 340 -7.83 -15.34 31.99
CA ALA A 340 -7.10 -16.45 32.66
C ALA A 340 -5.78 -15.98 33.32
N GLY A 341 -5.34 -14.74 33.08
CA GLY A 341 -4.11 -14.18 33.64
C GLY A 341 -2.84 -14.60 32.89
N GLU A 342 -2.98 -15.04 31.64
CA GLU A 342 -1.83 -15.33 30.79
C GLU A 342 -1.06 -14.05 30.46
N THR A 343 0.26 -14.18 30.36
CA THR A 343 1.12 -13.09 29.86
C THR A 343 1.09 -13.12 28.35
N LEU A 344 0.48 -12.10 27.74
CA LEU A 344 0.43 -11.92 26.29
C LEU A 344 1.29 -10.73 25.87
N THR A 345 1.80 -10.79 24.67
CA THR A 345 2.60 -9.74 24.04
C THR A 345 1.99 -9.31 22.71
N GLU A 346 2.48 -8.23 22.13
CA GLU A 346 2.09 -7.80 20.79
C GLU A 346 2.35 -8.90 19.74
N LEU A 347 3.43 -9.67 19.88
CA LEU A 347 3.70 -10.84 19.00
C LEU A 347 2.64 -11.96 19.18
N THR A 348 2.21 -12.20 20.41
CA THR A 348 1.15 -13.20 20.66
C THR A 348 -0.18 -12.80 20.03
N VAL A 349 -0.46 -11.49 19.95
CA VAL A 349 -1.67 -10.97 19.27
C VAL A 349 -1.65 -11.32 17.79
N ASP A 350 -0.53 -11.10 17.12
CA ASP A 350 -0.35 -11.47 15.72
C ASP A 350 -0.49 -12.98 15.49
N GLU A 351 0.15 -13.81 16.33
CA GLU A 351 0.04 -15.27 16.26
C GLU A 351 -1.41 -15.77 16.38
N ILE A 352 -2.20 -15.20 17.31
CA ILE A 352 -3.61 -15.59 17.49
C ILE A 352 -4.42 -15.19 16.25
N LEU A 353 -4.18 -14.01 15.70
CA LEU A 353 -4.90 -13.51 14.54
C LEU A 353 -4.59 -14.33 13.30
N HIS A 354 -3.31 -14.57 13.02
CA HIS A 354 -2.86 -15.45 11.93
C HIS A 354 -3.50 -16.85 12.01
N LYS A 355 -3.57 -17.44 13.19
CA LYS A 355 -4.21 -18.75 13.41
C LYS A 355 -5.64 -18.80 12.89
N TYR A 356 -6.45 -17.74 13.12
CA TYR A 356 -7.85 -17.75 12.71
C TYR A 356 -8.04 -17.37 11.24
N ARG A 357 -7.22 -16.49 10.70
CA ARG A 357 -7.25 -16.11 9.27
C ARG A 357 -6.75 -17.25 8.38
N SER A 358 -5.61 -17.84 8.72
CA SER A 358 -5.01 -18.95 7.96
C SER A 358 -5.82 -20.26 8.00
N ALA A 359 -6.73 -20.41 8.96
CA ALA A 359 -7.67 -21.53 8.99
C ALA A 359 -8.76 -21.47 7.91
N ASN A 360 -8.87 -20.35 7.18
CA ASN A 360 -9.80 -20.20 6.07
C ASN A 360 -9.21 -20.84 4.79
N ASP A 361 -10.00 -21.69 4.12
CA ASP A 361 -9.58 -22.41 2.91
C ASP A 361 -9.25 -21.52 1.70
N LYS A 362 -9.68 -20.24 1.72
CA LYS A 362 -9.37 -19.24 0.70
C LYS A 362 -8.23 -18.29 1.08
N PHE A 363 -7.67 -18.42 2.26
CA PHE A 363 -6.55 -17.59 2.72
C PHE A 363 -5.33 -17.79 1.80
N LEU A 364 -4.73 -16.69 1.38
CA LEU A 364 -3.48 -16.68 0.62
C LEU A 364 -2.32 -16.19 1.48
N VAL A 365 -2.48 -15.03 2.08
CA VAL A 365 -1.45 -14.33 2.86
C VAL A 365 -2.11 -13.19 3.66
N GLU A 366 -1.48 -12.67 4.70
CA GLU A 366 -1.85 -11.38 5.29
C GLU A 366 -1.74 -10.28 4.23
N SER A 367 -2.66 -9.29 4.24
CA SER A 367 -2.60 -8.16 3.29
C SER A 367 -1.47 -7.18 3.59
N PHE A 368 -0.99 -7.19 4.83
CA PHE A 368 0.21 -6.46 5.32
C PHE A 368 0.63 -7.05 6.67
N GLY A 369 1.82 -6.71 7.15
CA GLY A 369 2.29 -7.12 8.47
C GLY A 369 1.40 -6.56 9.58
N THR A 370 0.84 -7.43 10.43
CA THR A 370 -0.07 -7.02 11.51
C THR A 370 0.55 -5.94 12.40
N ILE A 371 -0.15 -4.85 12.60
CA ILE A 371 0.17 -3.81 13.57
C ILE A 371 -0.58 -4.13 14.87
N ALA A 372 0.08 -4.83 15.77
CA ALA A 372 -0.42 -5.05 17.12
C ALA A 372 0.35 -4.12 18.06
N ALA A 373 -0.27 -3.03 18.49
CA ALA A 373 0.41 -1.96 19.19
C ALA A 373 -0.27 -1.63 20.53
N TYR A 374 0.44 -1.79 21.63
CA TYR A 374 -0.07 -1.54 22.96
C TYR A 374 0.39 -0.18 23.52
N GLY A 375 -0.54 0.61 24.06
CA GLY A 375 -0.25 1.90 24.69
C GLY A 375 0.49 2.87 23.78
N GLY A 376 1.64 3.37 24.21
CA GLY A 376 2.45 4.34 23.44
C GLY A 376 2.99 3.83 22.11
N ASN A 377 3.15 2.51 21.91
CA ASN A 377 3.57 1.95 20.62
C ASN A 377 2.55 2.25 19.52
N ALA A 378 1.26 2.31 19.87
CA ALA A 378 0.19 2.62 18.93
C ALA A 378 0.23 4.06 18.38
N ALA A 379 1.03 4.95 18.97
CA ALA A 379 1.24 6.29 18.41
C ALA A 379 2.14 6.28 17.14
N MET A 380 2.83 5.18 16.88
CA MET A 380 3.57 4.93 15.65
C MET A 380 2.65 4.21 14.67
N MET A 381 2.18 4.92 13.63
CA MET A 381 1.12 4.43 12.73
C MET A 381 1.47 3.12 12.03
N HIS A 382 2.75 2.90 11.70
CA HIS A 382 3.30 1.69 11.07
C HIS A 382 4.22 0.94 12.03
N TYR A 383 3.79 0.77 13.29
CA TYR A 383 4.55 0.01 14.28
C TYR A 383 4.55 -1.47 13.94
N HIS A 384 5.70 -2.10 14.04
CA HIS A 384 5.83 -3.55 13.96
C HIS A 384 6.59 -4.08 15.18
N ALA A 385 5.94 -4.96 15.93
CA ALA A 385 6.57 -5.66 17.04
C ALA A 385 7.64 -6.64 16.52
N THR A 386 8.79 -6.65 17.16
CA THR A 386 9.86 -7.61 16.86
C THR A 386 10.20 -8.46 18.09
N PRO A 387 10.88 -9.60 17.93
CA PRO A 387 11.33 -10.39 19.08
C PRO A 387 12.17 -9.59 20.07
N GLU A 388 12.91 -8.58 19.59
CA GLU A 388 13.80 -7.72 20.39
C GLU A 388 13.11 -6.49 20.97
N ASP A 389 12.02 -6.03 20.33
CA ASP A 389 11.30 -4.81 20.74
C ASP A 389 9.79 -5.02 20.60
N HIS A 390 9.13 -5.35 21.71
CA HIS A 390 7.68 -5.53 21.80
C HIS A 390 7.17 -5.31 23.23
N ALA A 391 5.92 -4.93 23.37
CA ALA A 391 5.30 -4.72 24.67
C ALA A 391 4.60 -5.99 25.20
N VAL A 392 4.59 -6.09 26.53
CA VAL A 392 3.73 -7.04 27.27
C VAL A 392 2.41 -6.37 27.58
N LEU A 393 1.31 -6.99 27.20
CA LEU A 393 -0.04 -6.48 27.43
C LEU A 393 -0.36 -6.43 28.92
N GLN A 394 -0.99 -5.37 29.36
CA GLN A 394 -1.44 -5.18 30.74
C GLN A 394 -2.94 -4.93 30.78
N ARG A 395 -3.57 -5.15 31.95
CA ARG A 395 -5.02 -4.92 32.14
C ARG A 395 -5.32 -3.42 32.34
N LYS A 396 -4.86 -2.59 31.41
CA LYS A 396 -5.11 -1.13 31.36
C LYS A 396 -4.84 -0.61 29.97
N GLY A 397 -5.35 0.58 29.65
CA GLY A 397 -5.10 1.24 28.37
C GLY A 397 -5.70 0.51 27.17
N PHE A 398 -5.21 0.85 26.00
CA PHE A 398 -5.67 0.30 24.72
C PHE A 398 -4.63 -0.60 24.06
N LEU A 399 -5.13 -1.61 23.34
CA LEU A 399 -4.43 -2.35 22.31
C LEU A 399 -5.04 -1.98 20.96
N LEU A 400 -4.28 -1.37 20.09
CA LEU A 400 -4.63 -1.16 18.69
C LEU A 400 -4.19 -2.38 17.90
N VAL A 401 -5.10 -2.95 17.11
CA VAL A 401 -4.81 -4.05 16.17
C VAL A 401 -5.31 -3.64 14.81
N ASP A 402 -4.36 -3.42 13.91
CA ASP A 402 -4.59 -3.12 12.51
C ASP A 402 -4.03 -4.26 11.67
N SER A 403 -4.88 -4.84 10.82
CA SER A 403 -4.56 -6.10 10.15
C SER A 403 -5.55 -6.42 9.04
N GLY A 404 -5.10 -7.23 8.10
CA GLY A 404 -5.95 -7.70 7.03
C GLY A 404 -5.44 -9.01 6.44
N ALA A 405 -6.18 -9.56 5.51
CA ALA A 405 -5.76 -10.74 4.76
C ALA A 405 -6.19 -10.64 3.29
N THR A 406 -5.37 -11.21 2.43
CA THR A 406 -5.71 -11.47 1.04
C THR A 406 -6.21 -12.90 0.92
N TYR A 407 -7.46 -13.02 0.46
CA TYR A 407 -8.13 -14.28 0.14
C TYR A 407 -8.23 -14.44 -1.38
N MET A 408 -8.52 -15.65 -1.85
CA MET A 408 -8.78 -15.92 -3.29
C MET A 408 -9.93 -15.07 -3.87
N ASP A 409 -10.72 -14.42 -3.03
CA ASP A 409 -11.90 -13.67 -3.42
C ASP A 409 -12.02 -12.29 -2.75
N GLY A 410 -10.92 -11.72 -2.29
CA GLY A 410 -10.88 -10.34 -1.78
C GLY A 410 -9.68 -10.08 -0.89
N THR A 411 -9.37 -8.81 -0.70
CA THR A 411 -8.40 -8.31 0.28
C THR A 411 -9.16 -7.55 1.35
N THR A 412 -8.77 -7.70 2.62
CA THR A 412 -9.39 -7.02 3.76
C THR A 412 -8.38 -6.15 4.49
N ASP A 413 -8.92 -5.10 5.10
CA ASP A 413 -8.22 -4.16 5.95
C ASP A 413 -9.13 -3.72 7.10
N ILE A 414 -8.64 -3.81 8.34
CA ILE A 414 -9.43 -3.46 9.50
C ILE A 414 -8.57 -3.07 10.70
N THR A 415 -8.90 -1.97 11.34
CA THR A 415 -8.39 -1.63 12.67
C THR A 415 -9.47 -1.69 13.73
N ARG A 416 -9.12 -2.28 14.87
CA ARG A 416 -9.87 -2.14 16.13
C ARG A 416 -8.95 -1.73 17.26
N THR A 417 -9.41 -0.79 18.08
CA THR A 417 -8.76 -0.39 19.32
C THR A 417 -9.52 -1.01 20.49
N TYR A 418 -8.90 -1.98 21.14
CA TYR A 418 -9.49 -2.79 22.21
C TYR A 418 -9.13 -2.24 23.60
N PRO A 419 -10.12 -1.92 24.47
CA PRO A 419 -9.83 -1.58 25.86
C PRO A 419 -9.42 -2.83 26.64
N LEU A 420 -8.24 -2.82 27.25
CA LEU A 420 -7.75 -3.95 28.03
C LEU A 420 -8.05 -3.85 29.54
N GLY A 421 -8.61 -2.73 30.01
CA GLY A 421 -8.96 -2.50 31.40
C GLY A 421 -9.23 -1.03 31.72
N GLU A 422 -8.63 -0.51 32.79
CA GLU A 422 -8.80 0.90 33.15
C GLU A 422 -8.27 1.82 32.06
N LEU A 423 -9.05 2.87 31.75
CA LEU A 423 -8.73 3.92 30.81
C LEU A 423 -8.75 5.27 31.51
N THR A 424 -7.85 6.13 31.13
CA THR A 424 -7.86 7.55 31.53
C THR A 424 -9.04 8.28 30.87
N GLU A 425 -9.35 9.48 31.35
CA GLU A 425 -10.37 10.33 30.77
C GLU A 425 -9.99 10.76 29.35
N ASP A 426 -8.73 11.11 29.12
CA ASP A 426 -8.22 11.51 27.80
C ASP A 426 -8.26 10.35 26.80
N GLU A 427 -7.84 9.14 27.17
CA GLU A 427 -7.98 7.95 26.32
C GLU A 427 -9.43 7.71 25.89
N ARG A 428 -10.39 7.85 26.80
CA ARG A 428 -11.82 7.70 26.49
C ARG A 428 -12.34 8.80 25.57
N LEU A 429 -11.90 10.04 25.77
CA LEU A 429 -12.26 11.17 24.91
C LEU A 429 -11.68 10.99 23.50
N PHE A 430 -10.40 10.66 23.36
CA PHE A 430 -9.75 10.40 22.08
C PHE A 430 -10.43 9.26 21.33
N TYR A 431 -10.76 8.17 22.01
CA TYR A 431 -11.52 7.07 21.43
C TYR A 431 -12.90 7.53 20.92
N THR A 432 -13.62 8.29 21.72
CA THR A 432 -14.98 8.74 21.36
C THR A 432 -14.95 9.72 20.19
N TRP A 433 -13.98 10.64 20.15
CA TRP A 433 -13.82 11.58 19.04
C TRP A 433 -13.36 10.87 17.75
N THR A 434 -12.48 9.87 17.85
CA THR A 434 -12.12 9.00 16.71
C THR A 434 -13.35 8.29 16.16
N LEU A 435 -14.18 7.74 17.05
CA LEU A 435 -15.43 7.10 16.66
C LEU A 435 -16.43 8.07 16.00
N GLN A 436 -16.49 9.34 16.45
CA GLN A 436 -17.29 10.37 15.75
C GLN A 436 -16.80 10.57 14.32
N CYS A 437 -15.48 10.69 14.11
CA CYS A 437 -14.88 10.82 12.79
C CYS A 437 -15.29 9.67 11.87
N HIS A 438 -15.13 8.43 12.35
CA HIS A 438 -15.49 7.21 11.65
C HIS A 438 -17.00 7.17 11.28
N ILE A 439 -17.87 7.45 12.24
CA ILE A 439 -19.31 7.45 11.99
C ILE A 439 -19.72 8.54 10.99
N ASP A 440 -19.14 9.74 11.08
CA ASP A 440 -19.56 10.87 10.26
C ASP A 440 -19.23 10.66 8.78
N ILE A 441 -18.08 10.05 8.44
CA ILE A 441 -17.79 9.69 7.05
C ILE A 441 -18.60 8.46 6.61
N ALA A 442 -18.73 7.44 7.45
CA ALA A 442 -19.50 6.22 7.11
C ALA A 442 -20.99 6.50 6.82
N LYS A 443 -21.59 7.51 7.45
CA LYS A 443 -22.99 7.93 7.21
C LYS A 443 -23.15 9.01 6.14
N ALA A 444 -22.05 9.52 5.57
CA ALA A 444 -22.09 10.63 4.63
C ALA A 444 -22.95 10.35 3.39
N VAL A 445 -23.66 11.39 2.95
CA VAL A 445 -24.37 11.44 1.67
C VAL A 445 -23.91 12.70 0.95
N TRP A 446 -23.46 12.56 -0.31
CA TRP A 446 -22.88 13.68 -1.04
C TRP A 446 -23.29 13.67 -2.52
N LEU A 447 -23.08 14.79 -3.21
CA LEU A 447 -23.28 14.91 -4.65
C LEU A 447 -22.07 14.35 -5.41
N ASP A 448 -22.31 13.70 -6.54
CA ASP A 448 -21.32 12.95 -7.34
C ASP A 448 -20.14 13.78 -7.90
N TYR A 449 -20.19 15.10 -7.75
CA TYR A 449 -19.10 16.02 -8.06
C TYR A 449 -18.17 16.33 -6.86
N CYS A 450 -18.50 15.87 -5.64
CA CYS A 450 -17.60 16.01 -4.51
C CYS A 450 -16.46 15.02 -4.62
N ASP A 451 -15.24 15.52 -4.49
CA ASP A 451 -14.03 14.71 -4.53
C ASP A 451 -13.62 14.14 -3.16
N CYS A 452 -12.63 13.28 -3.15
CA CYS A 452 -12.14 12.63 -1.94
C CYS A 452 -11.63 13.62 -0.87
N HIS A 453 -11.04 14.75 -1.28
CA HIS A 453 -10.60 15.81 -0.36
C HIS A 453 -11.79 16.43 0.42
N MET A 454 -12.92 16.67 -0.28
CA MET A 454 -14.13 17.18 0.37
C MET A 454 -14.70 16.17 1.38
N LEU A 455 -14.62 14.87 1.06
CA LEU A 455 -15.08 13.79 1.94
C LEU A 455 -14.14 13.62 3.15
N ASP A 456 -12.83 13.69 2.97
CA ASP A 456 -11.84 13.66 4.06
C ASP A 456 -12.12 14.74 5.12
N THR A 457 -12.57 15.91 4.69
CA THR A 457 -12.93 17.01 5.61
C THR A 457 -14.08 16.63 6.55
N ILE A 458 -15.05 15.84 6.09
CA ILE A 458 -16.18 15.37 6.92
C ILE A 458 -15.65 14.50 8.07
N ALA A 459 -14.72 13.61 7.78
CA ALA A 459 -14.12 12.75 8.79
C ALA A 459 -13.27 13.52 9.82
N ARG A 460 -12.55 14.57 9.39
CA ARG A 460 -11.64 15.32 10.29
C ARG A 460 -12.34 16.32 11.20
N GLU A 461 -13.50 16.82 10.78
CA GLU A 461 -14.19 17.92 11.43
C GLU A 461 -14.46 17.68 12.94
N PRO A 462 -14.88 16.48 13.40
CA PRO A 462 -15.06 16.24 14.84
C PRO A 462 -13.78 16.45 15.67
N LEU A 463 -12.62 16.03 15.19
CA LEU A 463 -11.34 16.26 15.89
C LEU A 463 -10.89 17.72 15.82
N TRP A 464 -11.11 18.41 14.70
CA TRP A 464 -10.74 19.83 14.57
C TRP A 464 -11.47 20.74 15.54
N ARG A 465 -12.70 20.40 15.98
CA ARG A 465 -13.43 21.11 17.05
C ARG A 465 -12.66 21.10 18.37
N HIS A 466 -11.80 20.09 18.57
CA HIS A 466 -10.96 19.93 19.75
C HIS A 466 -9.50 20.36 19.50
N LEU A 467 -9.19 20.98 18.35
CA LEU A 467 -7.86 21.40 17.92
C LEU A 467 -6.87 20.24 17.78
N ILE A 468 -7.37 19.05 17.50
CA ILE A 468 -6.61 17.82 17.26
C ILE A 468 -6.69 17.46 15.78
N ASN A 469 -5.61 16.88 15.24
CA ASN A 469 -5.57 16.39 13.86
C ASN A 469 -4.63 15.18 13.75
N TYR A 470 -4.94 14.27 12.84
CA TYR A 470 -4.02 13.19 12.45
C TYR A 470 -3.30 13.54 11.15
N ARG A 471 -2.04 13.09 11.02
CA ARG A 471 -1.14 13.46 9.93
C ARG A 471 -1.19 12.48 8.73
N CYS A 472 -1.89 11.35 8.85
CA CYS A 472 -2.16 10.40 7.78
C CYS A 472 -3.41 10.74 6.97
N GLY A 473 -3.71 9.97 5.92
CA GLY A 473 -5.01 9.97 5.26
C GLY A 473 -6.12 9.47 6.19
N THR A 474 -7.37 9.76 5.85
CA THR A 474 -8.54 9.15 6.48
C THR A 474 -8.84 7.77 5.91
N GLY A 475 -8.28 7.44 4.74
CA GLY A 475 -8.47 6.16 4.11
C GLY A 475 -7.91 6.10 2.69
N HIS A 476 -7.82 4.90 2.17
CA HIS A 476 -7.29 4.57 0.84
C HIS A 476 -8.14 3.49 0.17
N SER A 477 -7.99 3.35 -1.14
CA SER A 477 -8.59 2.24 -1.88
C SER A 477 -7.85 0.93 -1.60
N VAL A 478 -8.56 -0.19 -1.65
CA VAL A 478 -8.03 -1.55 -1.48
C VAL A 478 -8.20 -2.33 -2.78
N SER A 479 -7.19 -3.12 -3.16
CA SER A 479 -7.23 -3.97 -4.37
C SER A 479 -8.16 -5.17 -4.20
N PHE A 480 -8.65 -5.71 -5.31
CA PHE A 480 -9.30 -7.01 -5.34
C PHE A 480 -8.26 -8.13 -5.52
N VAL A 481 -8.02 -8.95 -4.49
CA VAL A 481 -6.97 -9.98 -4.47
C VAL A 481 -5.61 -9.39 -4.87
N GLY A 482 -5.16 -8.41 -4.08
CA GLY A 482 -3.95 -7.66 -4.37
C GLY A 482 -3.50 -6.79 -3.19
N ASN A 483 -2.71 -5.76 -3.46
CA ASN A 483 -2.16 -4.86 -2.45
C ASN A 483 -3.27 -4.20 -1.61
N VAL A 484 -3.02 -4.03 -0.34
CA VAL A 484 -3.91 -3.31 0.57
C VAL A 484 -4.08 -1.85 0.12
N HIS A 485 -3.02 -1.19 -0.34
CA HIS A 485 -3.08 0.15 -0.90
C HIS A 485 -3.28 0.12 -2.41
N GLU A 486 -4.30 0.80 -2.90
CA GLU A 486 -4.58 0.98 -4.32
C GLU A 486 -4.97 2.45 -4.61
N GLY A 487 -4.79 2.90 -5.82
CA GLY A 487 -5.34 4.15 -6.33
C GLY A 487 -6.54 3.90 -7.26
N PRO A 488 -7.12 4.98 -7.83
CA PRO A 488 -6.69 6.39 -7.75
C PRO A 488 -7.27 7.17 -6.57
N HIS A 489 -8.30 6.68 -5.89
CA HIS A 489 -9.02 7.40 -4.85
C HIS A 489 -8.46 7.08 -3.46
N ALA A 490 -8.41 8.11 -2.62
CA ALA A 490 -8.02 8.03 -1.22
C ALA A 490 -8.64 9.22 -0.47
N LEU A 491 -9.13 9.01 0.72
CA LEU A 491 -9.67 10.07 1.59
C LEU A 491 -8.49 10.79 2.26
N ASN A 492 -8.04 11.89 1.65
CA ASN A 492 -6.99 12.73 2.20
C ASN A 492 -7.07 14.16 1.67
N GLY A 493 -6.39 15.08 2.32
CA GLY A 493 -6.42 16.51 2.02
C GLY A 493 -5.86 16.95 0.65
N ARG A 494 -5.49 16.02 -0.25
CA ARG A 494 -4.90 16.33 -1.56
C ARG A 494 -5.53 15.57 -2.72
N ASN A 495 -6.29 14.50 -2.46
CA ASN A 495 -6.84 13.65 -3.51
C ASN A 495 -8.13 14.25 -4.08
N THR A 496 -8.11 14.58 -5.37
CA THR A 496 -9.24 15.19 -6.09
C THR A 496 -10.01 14.19 -6.95
N THR A 497 -9.80 12.90 -6.74
CA THR A 497 -10.57 11.85 -7.43
C THR A 497 -12.03 11.88 -7.00
N LEU A 498 -12.93 11.80 -7.96
CA LEU A 498 -14.36 11.68 -7.69
C LEU A 498 -14.71 10.23 -7.36
N MET A 499 -15.37 10.02 -6.24
CA MET A 499 -15.91 8.69 -5.90
C MET A 499 -16.96 8.24 -6.92
N ARG A 500 -16.98 6.96 -7.23
CA ARG A 500 -17.96 6.33 -8.13
C ARG A 500 -18.57 5.09 -7.47
N PRO A 501 -19.82 4.74 -7.79
CA PRO A 501 -20.39 3.46 -7.35
C PRO A 501 -19.48 2.29 -7.74
N GLY A 502 -19.25 1.37 -6.80
CA GLY A 502 -18.31 0.25 -6.95
C GLY A 502 -16.88 0.54 -6.50
N MET A 503 -16.53 1.78 -6.16
CA MET A 503 -15.28 2.08 -5.48
C MET A 503 -15.38 1.69 -4.00
N ILE A 504 -14.30 1.13 -3.46
CA ILE A 504 -14.16 0.82 -2.04
C ILE A 504 -13.02 1.65 -1.45
N VAL A 505 -13.16 2.02 -0.19
CA VAL A 505 -12.15 2.84 0.51
C VAL A 505 -12.17 2.47 1.99
N THR A 506 -11.00 2.54 2.65
CA THR A 506 -10.93 2.46 4.11
C THR A 506 -11.47 3.75 4.74
N ASP A 507 -11.95 3.65 5.96
CA ASP A 507 -12.45 4.71 6.81
C ASP A 507 -11.75 4.54 8.16
N GLU A 508 -10.56 5.15 8.31
CA GLU A 508 -9.55 4.88 9.36
C GLU A 508 -9.04 6.12 10.09
N PRO A 509 -9.90 7.03 10.53
CA PRO A 509 -9.46 8.17 11.33
C PRO A 509 -8.80 7.72 12.63
N GLY A 510 -7.90 8.55 13.17
CA GLY A 510 -7.19 8.20 14.39
C GLY A 510 -6.70 9.40 15.20
N VAL A 511 -6.27 9.13 16.44
CA VAL A 511 -5.53 10.05 17.32
C VAL A 511 -4.23 9.38 17.74
N TYR A 512 -3.13 10.10 17.65
CA TYR A 512 -1.78 9.56 17.88
C TYR A 512 -0.96 10.54 18.74
N GLU A 513 -0.88 10.24 20.04
CA GLU A 513 -0.12 11.05 21.01
C GLU A 513 1.19 10.33 21.36
N ALA A 514 2.30 10.92 20.94
CA ALA A 514 3.63 10.29 21.00
C ALA A 514 4.01 9.83 22.41
N GLY A 515 4.28 8.54 22.56
CA GLY A 515 4.66 7.90 23.84
C GLY A 515 3.50 7.69 24.82
N GLU A 516 2.28 8.06 24.45
CA GLU A 516 1.08 7.96 25.29
C GLU A 516 0.08 6.95 24.73
N VAL A 517 -0.56 7.25 23.60
CA VAL A 517 -1.64 6.42 23.03
C VAL A 517 -1.78 6.60 21.52
N GLY A 518 -2.13 5.52 20.84
CA GLY A 518 -2.67 5.55 19.47
C GLY A 518 -4.04 4.90 19.44
N ILE A 519 -4.96 5.51 18.71
CA ILE A 519 -6.34 5.03 18.53
C ILE A 519 -6.67 5.15 17.04
N ARG A 520 -7.11 4.06 16.43
CA ARG A 520 -7.67 4.00 15.08
C ARG A 520 -8.89 3.11 15.11
N ILE A 521 -9.94 3.50 14.42
CA ILE A 521 -11.15 2.68 14.22
C ILE A 521 -11.39 2.66 12.72
N GLU A 522 -11.43 1.48 12.15
CA GLU A 522 -11.44 1.31 10.72
C GLU A 522 -12.43 0.28 10.22
N ASN A 523 -13.07 0.61 9.11
CA ASN A 523 -13.81 -0.30 8.25
C ASN A 523 -13.45 -0.04 6.78
N GLU A 524 -13.51 -1.06 5.94
CA GLU A 524 -13.71 -0.83 4.52
C GLU A 524 -15.18 -0.52 4.22
N ILE A 525 -15.40 0.49 3.39
CA ILE A 525 -16.73 0.97 2.98
C ILE A 525 -16.83 1.06 1.46
N GLU A 526 -17.99 0.69 0.94
CA GLU A 526 -18.30 0.67 -0.50
C GLU A 526 -19.15 1.90 -0.87
N CYS A 527 -18.71 2.65 -1.88
CA CYS A 527 -19.50 3.73 -2.47
C CYS A 527 -20.62 3.15 -3.34
N TYR A 528 -21.84 3.64 -3.16
CA TYR A 528 -22.99 3.24 -3.96
C TYR A 528 -23.88 4.43 -4.36
N HIS A 529 -24.65 4.25 -5.43
CA HIS A 529 -25.67 5.21 -5.85
C HIS A 529 -26.82 5.23 -4.84
N LYS A 530 -27.09 6.39 -4.25
CA LYS A 530 -28.14 6.59 -3.23
C LYS A 530 -29.46 6.98 -3.85
N ALA A 531 -29.48 8.05 -4.66
CA ALA A 531 -30.71 8.59 -5.28
C ALA A 531 -30.38 9.68 -6.31
N ASP A 532 -31.32 9.89 -7.24
CA ASP A 532 -31.35 11.05 -8.13
C ASP A 532 -32.54 11.94 -7.82
N ASN A 533 -32.35 13.25 -7.89
CA ASN A 533 -33.43 14.23 -7.78
C ASN A 533 -33.08 15.53 -8.55
N GLN A 534 -33.88 16.58 -8.39
CA GLN A 534 -33.66 17.87 -9.07
C GLN A 534 -32.36 18.58 -8.68
N TYR A 535 -31.67 18.16 -7.64
CA TYR A 535 -30.40 18.73 -7.19
C TYR A 535 -29.19 17.98 -7.71
N GLY A 536 -29.36 16.77 -8.25
CA GLY A 536 -28.28 15.96 -8.84
C GLY A 536 -28.32 14.49 -8.39
N THR A 537 -27.21 13.81 -8.64
CA THR A 537 -26.95 12.42 -8.26
C THR A 537 -26.29 12.36 -6.88
N PHE A 538 -26.91 11.66 -5.95
CA PHE A 538 -26.40 11.47 -4.60
C PHE A 538 -25.76 10.09 -4.43
N LEU A 539 -24.59 10.08 -3.85
CA LEU A 539 -23.83 8.88 -3.47
C LEU A 539 -23.81 8.74 -1.95
N ALA A 540 -23.52 7.54 -1.47
CA ALA A 540 -23.36 7.23 -0.05
C ALA A 540 -22.44 6.03 0.13
N PHE A 541 -22.02 5.77 1.37
CA PHE A 541 -21.25 4.58 1.74
C PHE A 541 -22.13 3.51 2.40
N ARG A 542 -21.71 2.25 2.26
CA ARG A 542 -22.17 1.11 3.06
C ARG A 542 -20.98 0.30 3.53
N PRO A 543 -21.02 -0.28 4.76
CA PRO A 543 -19.89 -1.06 5.27
C PRO A 543 -19.71 -2.36 4.49
N LEU A 544 -18.46 -2.73 4.26
CA LEU A 544 -18.01 -4.09 3.90
C LEU A 544 -17.58 -4.84 5.16
N THR A 545 -16.92 -4.15 6.10
CA THR A 545 -16.45 -4.70 7.37
C THR A 545 -17.60 -4.81 8.38
N PHE A 546 -17.78 -5.99 8.96
CA PHE A 546 -18.79 -6.30 9.98
C PHE A 546 -18.14 -6.89 11.23
N VAL A 547 -17.41 -6.08 11.99
CA VAL A 547 -16.76 -6.46 13.27
C VAL A 547 -17.22 -5.50 14.37
N PRO A 548 -17.55 -5.96 15.58
CA PRO A 548 -18.00 -5.08 16.66
C PRO A 548 -17.00 -3.96 16.95
N ILE A 549 -17.51 -2.76 17.22
CA ILE A 549 -16.77 -1.61 17.73
C ILE A 549 -16.96 -1.57 19.24
N ALA A 550 -15.88 -1.46 20.01
CA ALA A 550 -15.98 -1.44 21.47
C ALA A 550 -16.78 -0.23 21.98
N THR A 551 -17.81 -0.48 22.79
CA THR A 551 -18.69 0.58 23.33
C THR A 551 -18.33 1.03 24.73
N SER A 552 -17.58 0.20 25.48
CA SER A 552 -17.21 0.53 26.88
C SER A 552 -16.32 1.78 27.03
N PRO A 553 -15.46 2.18 26.05
CA PRO A 553 -14.71 3.42 26.16
C PRO A 553 -15.52 4.70 25.92
N ILE A 554 -16.70 4.58 25.30
CA ILE A 554 -17.48 5.76 24.88
C ILE A 554 -17.84 6.64 26.08
N VAL A 555 -17.56 7.94 25.95
CA VAL A 555 -17.95 8.94 26.94
C VAL A 555 -19.40 9.33 26.70
N SER A 556 -20.26 9.14 27.72
CA SER A 556 -21.69 9.43 27.62
C SER A 556 -21.93 10.91 27.27
N GLY A 557 -22.84 11.15 26.33
CA GLY A 557 -23.24 12.50 25.89
C GLY A 557 -22.28 13.18 24.90
N VAL A 558 -21.19 12.52 24.49
CA VAL A 558 -20.27 13.04 23.45
C VAL A 558 -20.80 12.67 22.04
N LEU A 559 -21.23 11.43 21.84
CA LEU A 559 -21.94 11.07 20.62
C LEU A 559 -23.32 11.71 20.56
N ASP A 560 -23.70 12.25 19.42
CA ASP A 560 -25.04 12.75 19.21
C ASP A 560 -26.05 11.60 18.94
N LYS A 561 -27.33 11.94 18.87
CA LYS A 561 -28.40 10.94 18.67
C LYS A 561 -28.31 10.19 17.34
N GLU A 562 -27.85 10.85 16.28
CA GLU A 562 -27.69 10.23 14.96
C GLU A 562 -26.50 9.28 14.96
N GLN A 563 -25.39 9.66 15.60
CA GLN A 563 -24.20 8.83 15.76
C GLN A 563 -24.50 7.57 16.60
N VAL A 564 -25.23 7.72 17.72
CA VAL A 564 -25.70 6.57 18.53
C VAL A 564 -26.64 5.67 17.72
N ALA A 565 -27.58 6.24 16.98
CA ALA A 565 -28.49 5.47 16.13
C ALA A 565 -27.75 4.70 15.03
N TRP A 566 -26.76 5.34 14.40
CA TRP A 566 -25.91 4.70 13.39
C TRP A 566 -25.11 3.52 13.98
N LEU A 567 -24.47 3.70 15.14
CA LEU A 567 -23.68 2.64 15.80
C LEU A 567 -24.56 1.45 16.19
N ASN A 568 -25.74 1.71 16.74
CA ASN A 568 -26.69 0.66 17.09
C ASN A 568 -27.20 -0.10 15.85
N ASP A 569 -27.47 0.59 14.73
CA ASP A 569 -27.83 -0.04 13.45
C ASP A 569 -26.65 -0.85 12.85
N TYR A 570 -25.43 -0.33 12.94
CA TYR A 570 -24.21 -1.05 12.54
C TYR A 570 -24.07 -2.35 13.35
N HIS A 571 -24.15 -2.30 14.68
CA HIS A 571 -24.06 -3.49 15.54
C HIS A 571 -25.19 -4.49 15.28
N ARG A 572 -26.41 -4.02 15.03
CA ARG A 572 -27.51 -4.89 14.62
C ARG A 572 -27.16 -5.64 13.33
N LYS A 573 -26.62 -4.94 12.32
CA LYS A 573 -26.18 -5.55 11.05
C LYS A 573 -25.01 -6.52 11.27
N VAL A 574 -24.03 -6.18 12.09
CA VAL A 574 -22.93 -7.09 12.48
C VAL A 574 -23.51 -8.39 13.03
N PHE A 575 -24.42 -8.31 13.98
CA PHE A 575 -25.04 -9.51 14.55
C PHE A 575 -25.83 -10.31 13.51
N GLU A 576 -26.65 -9.67 12.69
CA GLU A 576 -27.46 -10.33 11.65
C GLU A 576 -26.58 -11.06 10.61
N GLN A 577 -25.45 -10.48 10.21
CA GLN A 577 -24.56 -11.05 9.21
C GLN A 577 -23.70 -12.20 9.78
N LEU A 578 -23.22 -12.08 11.01
CA LEU A 578 -22.27 -13.03 11.58
C LEU A 578 -22.90 -14.15 12.38
N ALA A 579 -24.03 -13.92 13.07
CA ALA A 579 -24.67 -14.93 13.92
C ALA A 579 -24.94 -16.29 13.22
N PRO A 580 -25.32 -16.34 11.92
CA PRO A 580 -25.50 -17.60 11.21
C PRO A 580 -24.20 -18.38 10.97
N ARG A 581 -23.03 -17.75 11.11
CA ARG A 581 -21.68 -18.29 10.82
C ARG A 581 -20.93 -18.73 12.07
N LEU A 582 -21.51 -18.50 13.26
CA LEU A 582 -20.90 -18.67 14.56
C LEU A 582 -21.55 -19.82 15.33
N THR A 583 -20.77 -20.43 16.24
CA THR A 583 -21.29 -21.37 17.24
C THR A 583 -22.23 -20.68 18.24
N GLU A 584 -22.92 -21.44 19.08
CA GLU A 584 -23.85 -20.89 20.07
C GLU A 584 -23.14 -19.96 21.08
N ASP A 585 -21.97 -20.38 21.57
CA ASP A 585 -21.16 -19.60 22.53
C ASP A 585 -20.58 -18.33 21.88
N GLU A 586 -20.03 -18.43 20.68
CA GLU A 586 -19.54 -17.29 19.90
C GLU A 586 -20.66 -16.29 19.60
N ARG A 587 -21.88 -16.79 19.31
CA ARG A 587 -23.06 -15.96 19.06
C ARG A 587 -23.52 -15.24 20.33
N ALA A 588 -23.49 -15.90 21.48
CA ALA A 588 -23.83 -15.29 22.77
C ALA A 588 -22.85 -14.16 23.10
N TRP A 589 -21.57 -14.39 22.89
CA TRP A 589 -20.53 -13.36 23.04
C TRP A 589 -20.77 -12.17 22.07
N LEU A 590 -21.04 -12.46 20.79
CA LEU A 590 -21.31 -11.42 19.79
C LEU A 590 -22.55 -10.58 20.15
N ALA A 591 -23.61 -11.23 20.68
CA ALA A 591 -24.80 -10.52 21.11
C ALA A 591 -24.52 -9.52 22.24
N GLU A 592 -23.61 -9.85 23.17
CA GLU A 592 -23.15 -8.92 24.22
C GLU A 592 -22.40 -7.74 23.63
N LYS A 593 -21.44 -7.98 22.71
CA LYS A 593 -20.65 -6.92 22.08
C LYS A 593 -21.47 -6.00 21.16
N CYS A 594 -22.55 -6.52 20.60
CA CYS A 594 -23.48 -5.77 19.73
C CYS A 594 -24.69 -5.19 20.49
N ALA A 595 -24.69 -5.21 21.82
CA ALA A 595 -25.79 -4.65 22.60
C ALA A 595 -25.94 -3.13 22.35
N ALA A 596 -27.19 -2.70 22.17
CA ALA A 596 -27.49 -1.29 21.91
C ALA A 596 -27.09 -0.41 23.10
N ILE A 597 -26.50 0.74 22.79
CA ILE A 597 -26.17 1.78 23.80
C ILE A 597 -27.24 2.86 23.83
N GLY A 598 -27.38 3.52 24.99
CA GLY A 598 -28.21 4.72 25.16
C GLY A 598 -27.46 5.99 24.75
N CYS A 599 -28.22 7.11 24.60
CA CYS A 599 -27.64 8.44 24.36
C CYS A 599 -27.04 9.03 25.64
#